data_1a4137634237d30480ea5abb3b2f026b
#
_entry.id   1a4137634237d30480ea5abb3b2f026b
#
_cell.length_a   1.000
_cell.length_b   1.000
_cell.length_c   1.000
_cell.angle_alpha   90.00
_cell.angle_beta   90.00
_cell.angle_gamma   90.00
#
_symmetry.space_group_name_H-M   'P 1'
#
loop_
_entity.id
_entity.type
_entity.pdbx_description
1 polymer ?
#
loop_
_entity_poly.entity_id
_entity_poly.type
_entity_poly.pdbx_seq_one_letter_code
_entity_poly.pdbx_strand_id
1 'polypeptide(L)'
;MGNTAHTKFGRSICAVCISGNLPYSVLLFKTHTFCRRRLVYFPQHHRTPFQSHQGTLYPEKEWKQILLNEMEYLLWIYVWFYLAWGLNYSQKDFYGRTNIPYTAYTPEIFRTFVDNYIDKLNASYTDITSIDEPLVCRESVYGYNQISDTLGVHRPPHSSPRVKTMLFTPFISMVGVTGSMGPFFCEFTLNGDLLPSQYPATYAHELAHLLGITSEAEANFYAYQVCTRSQVKEIRFSGYFS
;
A
#
# COMPACT_ATOMS: atom_id res chain seq x y z
N MET A 1 26.16 -1.43 -39.24
CA MET A 1 25.64 -0.03 -39.23
C MET A 1 24.17 -0.08 -38.89
N GLY A 2 23.73 0.55 -37.82
CA GLY A 2 22.32 0.64 -37.44
C GLY A 2 22.12 0.49 -35.93
N ASN A 3 22.54 1.52 -35.18
CA ASN A 3 22.23 1.68 -33.76
C ASN A 3 20.75 2.02 -33.57
N THR A 4 20.00 1.24 -32.83
CA THR A 4 18.72 1.64 -32.27
C THR A 4 18.87 1.81 -30.75
N ALA A 5 18.83 3.08 -30.33
CA ALA A 5 18.87 3.49 -28.97
C ALA A 5 17.54 3.15 -28.27
N HIS A 6 17.58 2.29 -27.25
CA HIS A 6 16.49 2.10 -26.29
C HIS A 6 16.51 3.24 -25.27
N THR A 7 15.55 4.14 -25.36
CA THR A 7 15.27 5.15 -24.32
C THR A 7 14.62 4.49 -23.11
N LYS A 8 15.39 4.37 -22.04
CA LYS A 8 14.89 4.01 -20.70
C LYS A 8 14.13 5.20 -20.12
N PHE A 9 12.82 5.10 -19.97
CA PHE A 9 12.01 5.99 -19.15
C PHE A 9 11.92 5.44 -17.73
N GLY A 10 12.82 5.89 -16.88
CA GLY A 10 12.74 5.66 -15.42
C GLY A 10 12.29 6.93 -14.71
N ARG A 11 11.07 6.96 -14.20
CA ARG A 11 10.63 8.04 -13.30
C ARG A 11 10.97 7.67 -11.87
N SER A 12 12.04 8.20 -11.34
CA SER A 12 12.34 8.14 -9.91
C SER A 12 11.88 9.43 -9.24
N ILE A 13 10.94 9.32 -8.31
CA ILE A 13 10.62 10.41 -7.38
C ILE A 13 11.59 10.25 -6.21
N CYS A 14 12.57 11.13 -6.12
CA CYS A 14 13.52 11.13 -5.03
C CYS A 14 13.04 12.10 -3.95
N ALA A 15 12.82 11.62 -2.73
CA ALA A 15 12.56 12.46 -1.56
C ALA A 15 13.85 13.21 -1.20
N VAL A 16 13.73 14.50 -1.02
CA VAL A 16 14.88 15.39 -0.82
C VAL A 16 15.17 15.58 0.66
N CYS A 17 16.45 15.54 0.96
CA CYS A 17 17.06 15.90 2.24
C CYS A 17 16.57 17.25 2.77
N ILE A 18 16.20 17.27 4.03
CA ILE A 18 15.95 18.47 4.81
C ILE A 18 17.33 19.06 5.16
N SER A 19 17.67 20.19 4.59
CA SER A 19 18.80 21.01 5.02
C SER A 19 18.33 21.91 6.17
N GLY A 20 18.80 21.62 7.39
CA GLY A 20 18.56 22.51 8.54
C GLY A 20 19.40 23.77 8.40
N ASN A 21 18.76 24.92 8.23
CA ASN A 21 19.16 26.29 8.58
C ASN A 21 18.49 27.35 7.71
N LEU A 22 17.27 27.08 7.23
CA LEU A 22 16.45 28.10 6.60
C LEU A 22 15.16 28.31 7.40
N PRO A 23 14.68 29.53 7.55
CA PRO A 23 13.49 29.86 8.34
C PRO A 23 12.16 29.39 7.70
N TYR A 24 12.22 28.60 6.64
CA TYR A 24 11.04 28.07 5.95
C TYR A 24 11.28 26.63 5.54
N SER A 25 10.32 25.74 5.83
CA SER A 25 10.33 24.37 5.33
C SER A 25 9.88 24.37 3.86
N VAL A 26 10.78 24.05 2.95
CA VAL A 26 10.49 23.98 1.52
C VAL A 26 10.46 22.51 1.11
N LEU A 27 9.30 22.03 0.68
CA LEU A 27 9.16 20.71 0.05
C LEU A 27 9.43 20.87 -1.45
N LEU A 28 10.58 20.36 -1.91
CA LEU A 28 10.96 20.37 -3.32
C LEU A 28 10.49 19.07 -4.01
N PHE A 29 9.50 19.16 -4.88
CA PHE A 29 9.15 18.09 -5.79
C PHE A 29 9.97 18.22 -7.08
N LYS A 30 10.82 17.23 -7.35
CA LYS A 30 11.56 17.14 -8.59
C LYS A 30 10.84 16.20 -9.56
N THR A 31 10.05 16.76 -10.47
CA THR A 31 9.54 16.01 -11.62
C THR A 31 10.53 16.17 -12.77
N HIS A 32 11.10 15.07 -13.24
CA HIS A 32 11.89 15.05 -14.47
C HIS A 32 10.94 15.09 -15.68
N THR A 33 10.57 16.24 -16.09
CA THR A 33 10.35 16.66 -17.48
C THR A 33 9.97 18.15 -17.45
N PHE A 34 10.79 18.95 -18.05
CA PHE A 34 10.70 20.41 -18.20
C PHE A 34 10.94 21.24 -16.93
N CYS A 35 12.07 21.92 -16.97
CA CYS A 35 12.64 22.83 -15.97
C CYS A 35 11.73 24.01 -15.68
N ARG A 36 10.81 23.89 -14.73
CA ARG A 36 10.27 24.99 -13.94
C ARG A 36 10.12 24.55 -12.50
N ARG A 37 11.00 25.08 -11.65
CA ARG A 37 10.86 24.97 -10.18
C ARG A 37 9.61 25.77 -9.78
N ARG A 38 8.56 25.10 -9.36
CA ARG A 38 7.50 25.76 -8.61
C ARG A 38 7.83 25.64 -7.13
N LEU A 39 8.14 26.75 -6.52
CA LEU A 39 8.22 26.89 -5.07
C LEU A 39 6.79 26.98 -4.55
N VAL A 40 6.35 25.98 -3.82
CA VAL A 40 5.11 26.07 -3.04
C VAL A 40 5.51 26.60 -1.67
N TYR A 41 5.17 27.85 -1.41
CA TYR A 41 5.37 28.47 -0.09
C TYR A 41 4.22 28.05 0.83
N PHE A 42 4.55 27.34 1.88
CA PHE A 42 3.66 27.22 3.04
C PHE A 42 4.01 28.36 4.01
N PRO A 43 3.08 29.25 4.35
CA PRO A 43 3.35 30.27 5.34
C PRO A 43 3.63 29.61 6.70
N GLN A 44 4.87 29.70 7.15
CA GLN A 44 5.19 29.37 8.54
C GLN A 44 4.74 30.55 9.40
N HIS A 45 3.71 30.34 10.19
CA HIS A 45 3.43 31.26 11.28
C HIS A 45 4.63 31.24 12.26
N HIS A 46 5.30 32.36 12.39
CA HIS A 46 6.33 32.61 13.38
C HIS A 46 5.78 32.23 14.76
N ARG A 47 6.22 31.13 15.31
CA ARG A 47 6.10 30.88 16.75
C ARG A 47 7.09 31.84 17.42
N THR A 48 6.58 32.88 18.05
CA THR A 48 7.34 33.65 19.03
C THR A 48 7.81 32.70 20.14
N PRO A 49 9.04 32.88 20.68
CA PRO A 49 9.53 32.03 21.76
C PRO A 49 8.58 32.06 22.94
N PHE A 50 8.32 30.90 23.49
CA PHE A 50 7.47 30.65 24.65
C PHE A 50 7.95 31.50 25.83
N GLN A 51 7.33 32.66 26.01
CA GLN A 51 7.39 33.38 27.27
C GLN A 51 6.33 32.74 28.20
N SER A 52 6.82 32.13 29.26
CA SER A 52 6.02 31.60 30.34
C SER A 52 5.27 32.75 31.03
N HIS A 53 4.07 33.08 30.55
CA HIS A 53 3.13 33.89 31.28
C HIS A 53 2.20 33.00 32.08
N GLN A 54 2.31 33.13 33.38
CA GLN A 54 1.39 32.60 34.39
C GLN A 54 -0.05 33.02 34.02
N GLY A 55 -0.93 32.04 33.87
CA GLY A 55 -2.35 32.13 34.25
C GLY A 55 -3.23 33.12 33.50
N THR A 56 -3.13 33.25 32.18
CA THR A 56 -4.18 33.91 31.40
C THR A 56 -4.94 32.87 30.59
N LEU A 57 -6.20 32.68 30.99
CA LEU A 57 -7.20 32.01 30.15
C LEU A 57 -7.15 32.68 28.77
N TYR A 58 -6.84 31.92 27.72
CA TYR A 58 -6.79 32.43 26.35
C TYR A 58 -8.11 33.13 26.02
N PRO A 59 -8.11 34.34 25.46
CA PRO A 59 -9.35 35.03 25.12
C PRO A 59 -10.13 34.19 24.10
N GLU A 60 -11.46 34.20 24.23
CA GLU A 60 -12.40 33.36 23.44
C GLU A 60 -12.15 33.47 21.90
N LYS A 61 -11.64 34.61 21.47
CA LYS A 61 -11.26 34.88 20.08
C LYS A 61 -10.04 34.08 19.62
N GLU A 62 -9.13 33.73 20.52
CA GLU A 62 -7.94 32.93 20.20
C GLU A 62 -8.30 31.45 20.04
N TRP A 63 -9.21 30.94 20.85
CA TRP A 63 -9.70 29.57 20.71
C TRP A 63 -10.38 29.32 19.37
N LYS A 64 -11.19 30.25 18.90
CA LYS A 64 -11.83 30.18 17.59
C LYS A 64 -10.80 30.13 16.47
N GLN A 65 -9.75 30.96 16.56
CA GLN A 65 -8.69 30.98 15.56
C GLN A 65 -7.88 29.66 15.58
N ILE A 66 -7.55 29.15 16.77
CA ILE A 66 -6.87 27.86 16.89
C ILE A 66 -7.72 26.76 16.25
N LEU A 67 -9.02 26.70 16.57
CA LEU A 67 -9.93 25.71 16.02
C LEU A 67 -10.03 25.80 14.48
N LEU A 68 -10.12 27.02 13.94
CA LEU A 68 -10.15 27.22 12.49
C LEU A 68 -8.86 26.75 11.81
N ASN A 69 -7.72 27.03 12.42
CA ASN A 69 -6.43 26.57 11.89
C ASN A 69 -6.34 25.03 11.91
N GLU A 70 -6.77 24.37 12.99
CA GLU A 70 -6.80 22.92 13.07
C GLU A 70 -7.77 22.31 12.02
N MET A 71 -8.92 22.93 11.82
CA MET A 71 -9.87 22.52 10.78
C MET A 71 -9.26 22.65 9.38
N GLU A 72 -8.50 23.72 9.12
CA GLU A 72 -7.78 23.90 7.86
C GLU A 72 -6.75 22.79 7.64
N TYR A 73 -5.95 22.43 8.65
CA TYR A 73 -4.99 21.33 8.55
C TYR A 73 -5.68 19.98 8.25
N LEU A 74 -6.77 19.69 8.95
CA LEU A 74 -7.54 18.46 8.71
C LEU A 74 -8.11 18.43 7.30
N LEU A 75 -8.60 19.57 6.81
CA LEU A 75 -9.10 19.68 5.45
C LEU A 75 -7.99 19.41 4.41
N TRP A 76 -6.79 19.95 4.62
CA TRP A 76 -5.65 19.69 3.74
C TRP A 76 -5.23 18.22 3.76
N ILE A 77 -5.23 17.56 4.94
CA ILE A 77 -4.95 16.12 5.06
C ILE A 77 -6.01 15.33 4.28
N TYR A 78 -7.29 15.69 4.41
CA TYR A 78 -8.39 15.06 3.68
C TYR A 78 -8.25 15.22 2.17
N VAL A 79 -7.98 16.44 1.68
CA VAL A 79 -7.76 16.69 0.26
C VAL A 79 -6.58 15.89 -0.27
N TRP A 80 -5.48 15.86 0.48
CA TRP A 80 -4.29 15.08 0.12
C TRP A 80 -4.57 13.57 0.06
N PHE A 81 -5.29 13.05 1.06
CA PHE A 81 -5.73 11.64 1.06
C PHE A 81 -6.55 11.32 -0.19
N TYR A 82 -7.55 12.17 -0.52
CA TYR A 82 -8.38 11.94 -1.69
C TYR A 82 -7.60 11.97 -3.00
N LEU A 83 -6.67 12.89 -3.15
CA LEU A 83 -5.83 12.98 -4.35
C LEU A 83 -4.81 11.83 -4.46
N ALA A 84 -4.28 11.37 -3.33
CA ALA A 84 -3.27 10.31 -3.31
C ALA A 84 -3.89 8.90 -3.42
N TRP A 85 -5.04 8.68 -2.78
CA TRP A 85 -5.62 7.33 -2.65
C TRP A 85 -7.13 7.28 -2.85
N GLY A 86 -7.88 8.28 -2.37
CA GLY A 86 -9.35 8.27 -2.30
C GLY A 86 -10.03 8.03 -3.64
N LEU A 87 -9.40 8.43 -4.75
CA LEU A 87 -9.90 8.19 -6.10
C LEU A 87 -10.04 6.69 -6.42
N ASN A 88 -9.26 5.82 -5.77
CA ASN A 88 -9.35 4.38 -5.97
C ASN A 88 -10.69 3.79 -5.52
N TYR A 89 -11.39 4.43 -4.58
CA TYR A 89 -12.75 4.01 -4.17
C TYR A 89 -13.80 4.22 -5.26
N SER A 90 -13.49 4.99 -6.30
CA SER A 90 -14.39 5.20 -7.45
C SER A 90 -14.10 4.23 -8.61
N GLN A 91 -13.18 3.31 -8.45
CA GLN A 91 -12.88 2.29 -9.47
C GLN A 91 -14.04 1.31 -9.62
N LYS A 92 -14.15 0.73 -10.81
CA LYS A 92 -15.06 -0.39 -11.03
C LYS A 92 -14.62 -1.58 -10.16
N ASP A 93 -15.61 -2.34 -9.71
CA ASP A 93 -15.34 -3.62 -9.04
C ASP A 93 -14.67 -4.65 -9.96
N PHE A 94 -14.34 -5.81 -9.42
CA PHE A 94 -13.71 -6.90 -10.15
C PHE A 94 -14.45 -7.26 -11.44
N TYR A 95 -15.77 -7.40 -11.38
CA TYR A 95 -16.58 -7.78 -12.52
C TYR A 95 -16.57 -6.71 -13.61
N GLY A 96 -16.63 -5.44 -13.20
CA GLY A 96 -16.57 -4.30 -14.11
C GLY A 96 -15.20 -4.07 -14.76
N ARG A 97 -14.11 -4.53 -14.11
CA ARG A 97 -12.74 -4.44 -14.66
C ARG A 97 -12.41 -5.60 -15.58
N THR A 98 -12.87 -6.82 -15.25
CA THR A 98 -12.53 -8.04 -15.98
C THR A 98 -13.52 -8.39 -17.08
N ASN A 99 -14.71 -7.81 -17.06
CA ASN A 99 -15.88 -8.22 -17.89
C ASN A 99 -16.27 -9.70 -17.68
N ILE A 100 -15.88 -10.32 -16.58
CA ILE A 100 -16.32 -11.66 -16.19
C ILE A 100 -17.74 -11.51 -15.60
N PRO A 101 -18.76 -12.22 -16.12
CA PRO A 101 -20.11 -12.09 -15.60
C PRO A 101 -20.20 -12.69 -14.19
N TYR A 102 -20.94 -12.02 -13.31
CA TYR A 102 -21.28 -12.61 -12.02
C TYR A 102 -22.18 -13.82 -12.24
N THR A 103 -21.80 -14.94 -11.65
CA THR A 103 -22.59 -16.19 -11.68
C THR A 103 -22.92 -16.59 -10.25
N ALA A 104 -24.22 -16.71 -9.95
CA ALA A 104 -24.66 -17.25 -8.67
C ALA A 104 -24.25 -18.72 -8.57
N TYR A 105 -23.80 -19.13 -7.40
CA TYR A 105 -23.45 -20.53 -7.13
C TYR A 105 -24.55 -21.20 -6.32
N THR A 106 -24.71 -22.52 -6.54
CA THR A 106 -25.56 -23.37 -5.70
C THR A 106 -24.76 -23.98 -4.54
N PRO A 107 -25.45 -24.45 -3.49
CA PRO A 107 -24.77 -25.13 -2.38
C PRO A 107 -23.91 -26.31 -2.82
N GLU A 108 -24.30 -27.01 -3.87
CA GLU A 108 -23.58 -28.17 -4.41
C GLU A 108 -22.27 -27.74 -5.08
N ILE A 109 -22.33 -26.69 -5.89
CA ILE A 109 -21.14 -26.09 -6.54
C ILE A 109 -20.17 -25.58 -5.46
N PHE A 110 -20.70 -24.93 -4.42
CA PHE A 110 -19.86 -24.43 -3.31
C PHE A 110 -19.21 -25.59 -2.56
N ARG A 111 -19.95 -26.68 -2.26
CA ARG A 111 -19.37 -27.85 -1.61
C ARG A 111 -18.25 -28.47 -2.43
N THR A 112 -18.48 -28.68 -3.72
CA THR A 112 -17.45 -29.22 -4.63
C THR A 112 -16.21 -28.30 -4.69
N PHE A 113 -16.42 -26.97 -4.65
CA PHE A 113 -15.30 -26.02 -4.57
C PHE A 113 -14.51 -26.21 -3.27
N VAL A 114 -15.19 -26.29 -2.13
CA VAL A 114 -14.55 -26.48 -0.82
C VAL A 114 -13.76 -27.78 -0.76
N ASP A 115 -14.33 -28.88 -1.23
CA ASP A 115 -13.64 -30.18 -1.26
C ASP A 115 -12.35 -30.10 -2.10
N ASN A 116 -12.44 -29.55 -3.31
CA ASN A 116 -11.27 -29.32 -4.16
C ASN A 116 -10.24 -28.37 -3.56
N TYR A 117 -10.71 -27.37 -2.81
CA TYR A 117 -9.82 -26.43 -2.12
C TYR A 117 -9.03 -27.11 -1.01
N ILE A 118 -9.71 -27.92 -0.19
CA ILE A 118 -9.09 -28.69 0.89
C ILE A 118 -8.06 -29.68 0.34
N ASP A 119 -8.37 -30.36 -0.76
CA ASP A 119 -7.43 -31.28 -1.42
C ASP A 119 -6.17 -30.54 -1.88
N LYS A 120 -6.33 -29.36 -2.48
CA LYS A 120 -5.19 -28.54 -2.92
C LYS A 120 -4.39 -27.99 -1.75
N LEU A 121 -5.05 -27.54 -0.68
CA LEU A 121 -4.39 -27.11 0.56
C LEU A 121 -3.53 -28.24 1.13
N ASN A 122 -4.11 -29.45 1.28
CA ASN A 122 -3.39 -30.62 1.79
C ASN A 122 -2.21 -31.01 0.88
N ALA A 123 -2.42 -30.99 -0.43
CA ALA A 123 -1.37 -31.31 -1.40
C ALA A 123 -0.23 -30.26 -1.45
N SER A 124 -0.53 -29.00 -1.05
CA SER A 124 0.45 -27.92 -1.00
C SER A 124 1.21 -27.86 0.31
N TYR A 125 0.82 -28.63 1.32
CA TYR A 125 1.42 -28.58 2.64
C TYR A 125 2.94 -28.69 2.59
N THR A 126 3.59 -27.80 3.30
CA THR A 126 5.05 -27.81 3.50
C THR A 126 5.35 -27.20 4.87
N ASP A 127 6.38 -27.72 5.51
CA ASP A 127 6.84 -27.16 6.79
C ASP A 127 7.65 -25.89 6.51
N ILE A 128 7.19 -24.76 7.05
CA ILE A 128 7.81 -23.46 6.85
C ILE A 128 8.37 -22.94 8.18
N THR A 129 9.66 -23.08 8.36
CA THR A 129 10.37 -22.58 9.55
C THR A 129 10.92 -21.19 9.38
N SER A 130 11.19 -20.78 8.14
CA SER A 130 11.68 -19.43 7.77
C SER A 130 11.24 -19.09 6.37
N ILE A 131 11.26 -17.81 6.04
CA ILE A 131 10.89 -17.32 4.72
C ILE A 131 11.98 -16.38 4.17
N ASP A 132 12.24 -16.49 2.86
CA ASP A 132 13.09 -15.55 2.13
C ASP A 132 12.22 -14.38 1.64
N GLU A 133 12.19 -13.29 2.40
CA GLU A 133 11.41 -12.09 2.07
C GLU A 133 11.75 -11.51 0.68
N PRO A 134 13.02 -11.38 0.26
CA PRO A 134 13.37 -11.01 -1.09
C PRO A 134 12.79 -11.93 -2.17
N LEU A 135 12.71 -13.22 -1.92
CA LEU A 135 12.08 -14.18 -2.83
C LEU A 135 10.58 -13.95 -2.90
N VAL A 136 9.90 -13.76 -1.75
CA VAL A 136 8.46 -13.43 -1.71
C VAL A 136 8.16 -12.17 -2.51
N CYS A 137 8.98 -11.13 -2.37
CA CYS A 137 8.85 -9.90 -3.13
C CYS A 137 8.92 -10.17 -4.64
N ARG A 138 9.94 -10.89 -5.12
CA ARG A 138 10.13 -11.20 -6.55
C ARG A 138 8.98 -12.04 -7.11
N GLU A 139 8.58 -13.08 -6.39
CA GLU A 139 7.49 -13.98 -6.79
C GLU A 139 6.15 -13.27 -6.82
N SER A 140 5.87 -12.42 -5.84
CA SER A 140 4.64 -11.62 -5.81
C SER A 140 4.58 -10.64 -6.98
N VAL A 141 5.65 -9.88 -7.22
CA VAL A 141 5.74 -8.97 -8.37
C VAL A 141 5.59 -9.73 -9.69
N TYR A 142 6.26 -10.88 -9.82
CA TYR A 142 6.13 -11.72 -10.99
C TYR A 142 4.69 -12.22 -11.18
N GLY A 143 4.07 -12.74 -10.12
CA GLY A 143 2.70 -13.23 -10.15
C GLY A 143 1.70 -12.14 -10.55
N TYR A 144 1.80 -10.94 -9.97
CA TYR A 144 0.95 -9.81 -10.38
C TYR A 144 1.14 -9.44 -11.85
N ASN A 145 2.36 -9.45 -12.37
CA ASN A 145 2.61 -9.20 -13.78
C ASN A 145 1.95 -10.25 -14.71
N GLN A 146 1.82 -11.50 -14.24
CA GLN A 146 1.18 -12.57 -15.03
C GLN A 146 -0.34 -12.44 -15.08
N ILE A 147 -0.97 -11.94 -14.00
CA ILE A 147 -2.43 -11.87 -13.89
C ILE A 147 -3.02 -10.50 -14.26
N SER A 148 -2.19 -9.46 -14.37
CA SER A 148 -2.64 -8.08 -14.53
C SER A 148 -3.57 -7.88 -15.72
N ASP A 149 -3.22 -8.39 -16.88
CA ASP A 149 -4.00 -8.19 -18.10
C ASP A 149 -5.29 -9.02 -18.12
N THR A 150 -5.30 -10.17 -17.45
CA THR A 150 -6.46 -11.08 -17.42
C THR A 150 -7.44 -10.78 -16.30
N LEU A 151 -6.94 -10.31 -15.15
CA LEU A 151 -7.74 -10.06 -13.96
C LEU A 151 -7.92 -8.56 -13.64
N GLY A 152 -7.56 -7.67 -14.56
CA GLY A 152 -7.86 -6.24 -14.47
C GLY A 152 -7.23 -5.55 -13.26
N VAL A 153 -6.03 -5.96 -12.85
CA VAL A 153 -5.25 -5.32 -11.79
C VAL A 153 -4.02 -4.62 -12.39
N HIS A 154 -3.63 -3.50 -11.81
CA HIS A 154 -2.44 -2.79 -12.27
C HIS A 154 -1.16 -3.60 -12.06
N ARG A 155 -0.20 -3.43 -12.96
CA ARG A 155 1.13 -4.02 -12.79
C ARG A 155 1.91 -3.29 -11.72
N PRO A 156 2.71 -3.99 -10.90
CA PRO A 156 3.60 -3.34 -9.96
C PRO A 156 4.52 -2.33 -10.66
N PRO A 157 4.57 -1.06 -10.21
CA PRO A 157 5.37 -0.02 -10.88
C PRO A 157 6.86 -0.22 -10.68
N HIS A 158 7.25 -1.01 -9.70
CA HIS A 158 8.63 -1.29 -9.33
C HIS A 158 8.85 -2.80 -9.14
N SER A 159 10.06 -3.25 -9.45
CA SER A 159 10.48 -4.64 -9.20
C SER A 159 10.67 -4.95 -7.71
N SER A 160 10.74 -3.93 -6.87
CA SER A 160 10.88 -4.03 -5.41
C SER A 160 10.03 -2.94 -4.76
N PRO A 161 8.76 -3.23 -4.44
CA PRO A 161 7.91 -2.32 -3.66
C PRO A 161 8.52 -2.02 -2.29
N ARG A 162 8.24 -0.83 -1.76
CA ARG A 162 8.71 -0.44 -0.44
C ARG A 162 7.86 -1.11 0.63
N VAL A 163 8.51 -1.92 1.44
CA VAL A 163 7.91 -2.62 2.57
C VAL A 163 8.64 -2.23 3.84
N LYS A 164 7.90 -2.01 4.90
CA LYS A 164 8.45 -1.72 6.24
C LYS A 164 7.81 -2.64 7.28
N THR A 165 8.52 -2.88 8.36
CA THR A 165 7.93 -3.51 9.54
C THR A 165 7.13 -2.48 10.33
N MET A 166 5.96 -2.85 10.83
CA MET A 166 5.12 -2.00 11.66
C MET A 166 5.82 -1.59 12.93
N LEU A 167 5.72 -0.31 13.27
CA LEU A 167 6.06 0.16 14.61
C LEU A 167 5.01 -0.38 15.61
N PHE A 168 5.42 -0.61 16.86
CA PHE A 168 4.54 -1.12 17.91
C PHE A 168 3.90 -2.48 17.60
N THR A 169 4.62 -3.35 16.87
CA THR A 169 4.21 -4.72 16.50
C THR A 169 3.42 -5.45 17.61
N PRO A 170 3.86 -5.51 18.89
CA PRO A 170 3.11 -6.23 19.92
C PRO A 170 1.68 -5.72 20.15
N PHE A 171 1.47 -4.39 20.08
CA PHE A 171 0.13 -3.82 20.22
C PHE A 171 -0.74 -4.07 18.99
N ILE A 172 -0.13 -3.99 17.81
CA ILE A 172 -0.81 -4.25 16.53
C ILE A 172 -1.21 -5.72 16.44
N SER A 173 -0.36 -6.64 16.90
CA SER A 173 -0.65 -8.07 16.96
C SER A 173 -1.84 -8.40 17.87
N MET A 174 -2.01 -7.67 18.98
CA MET A 174 -3.15 -7.86 19.88
C MET A 174 -4.51 -7.57 19.23
N VAL A 175 -4.55 -6.72 18.22
CA VAL A 175 -5.78 -6.41 17.45
C VAL A 175 -5.88 -7.17 16.13
N GLY A 176 -4.95 -8.11 15.88
CA GLY A 176 -4.99 -9.01 14.73
C GLY A 176 -4.66 -8.38 13.37
N VAL A 177 -4.04 -7.20 13.34
CA VAL A 177 -3.64 -6.55 12.10
C VAL A 177 -2.34 -7.16 11.59
N THR A 178 -2.36 -7.70 10.38
CA THR A 178 -1.23 -8.40 9.75
C THR A 178 -0.43 -7.52 8.80
N GLY A 179 -1.09 -6.58 8.14
CA GLY A 179 -0.49 -5.64 7.21
C GLY A 179 -1.28 -4.34 7.14
N SER A 180 -0.73 -3.33 6.48
CA SER A 180 -1.44 -2.08 6.20
C SER A 180 -0.75 -1.32 5.07
N MET A 181 -1.53 -0.86 4.12
CA MET A 181 -1.06 0.01 3.06
C MET A 181 -1.06 1.48 3.50
N GLY A 182 0.06 2.18 3.27
CA GLY A 182 0.22 3.60 3.56
C GLY A 182 -0.16 4.48 2.37
N PRO A 183 -1.37 5.09 2.36
CA PRO A 183 -1.91 5.77 1.19
C PRO A 183 -1.11 7.00 0.75
N PHE A 184 -0.31 7.60 1.64
CA PHE A 184 0.40 8.84 1.36
C PHE A 184 1.78 8.65 0.70
N PHE A 185 2.40 7.48 0.85
CA PHE A 185 3.80 7.26 0.50
C PHE A 185 4.02 6.13 -0.50
N CYS A 186 2.94 5.50 -1.00
CA CYS A 186 3.01 4.34 -1.90
C CYS A 186 3.93 3.26 -1.34
N GLU A 187 3.73 2.90 -0.09
CA GLU A 187 4.43 1.84 0.63
C GLU A 187 3.44 1.10 1.52
N PHE A 188 3.76 -0.12 1.88
CA PHE A 188 2.98 -0.87 2.85
C PHE A 188 3.85 -1.39 3.99
N THR A 189 3.21 -1.70 5.09
CA THR A 189 3.86 -2.22 6.29
C THR A 189 3.33 -3.60 6.62
N LEU A 190 4.19 -4.46 7.09
CA LEU A 190 3.84 -5.79 7.57
C LEU A 190 4.12 -5.91 9.06
N ASN A 191 3.28 -6.68 9.74
CA ASN A 191 3.47 -6.97 11.14
C ASN A 191 4.73 -7.83 11.32
N GLY A 192 5.61 -7.45 12.27
CA GLY A 192 6.85 -8.18 12.54
C GLY A 192 6.66 -9.55 13.21
N ASP A 193 5.44 -9.82 13.74
CA ASP A 193 5.09 -11.10 14.36
C ASP A 193 4.41 -12.09 13.40
N LEU A 194 4.37 -11.77 12.10
CA LEU A 194 3.81 -12.69 11.10
C LEU A 194 4.53 -14.04 11.12
N LEU A 195 3.76 -15.11 11.14
CA LEU A 195 4.31 -16.44 10.93
C LEU A 195 4.89 -16.57 9.52
N PRO A 196 5.97 -17.34 9.34
CA PRO A 196 6.54 -17.60 8.02
C PRO A 196 5.50 -18.14 7.01
N SER A 197 4.49 -18.88 7.47
CA SER A 197 3.39 -19.38 6.64
C SER A 197 2.38 -18.29 6.22
N GLN A 198 2.28 -17.18 6.97
CA GLN A 198 1.35 -16.09 6.68
C GLN A 198 2.00 -15.00 5.82
N TYR A 199 3.31 -14.81 5.96
CA TYR A 199 4.03 -13.70 5.36
C TYR A 199 3.80 -13.56 3.84
N PRO A 200 3.91 -14.62 3.00
CA PRO A 200 3.75 -14.48 1.56
C PRO A 200 2.35 -14.02 1.13
N ALA A 201 1.31 -14.58 1.73
CA ALA A 201 -0.07 -14.20 1.39
C ALA A 201 -0.39 -12.78 1.87
N THR A 202 0.05 -12.40 3.07
CA THR A 202 -0.10 -11.03 3.58
C THR A 202 0.66 -10.04 2.70
N TYR A 203 1.89 -10.37 2.29
CA TYR A 203 2.67 -9.55 1.36
C TYR A 203 1.91 -9.31 0.05
N ALA A 204 1.39 -10.38 -0.56
CA ALA A 204 0.64 -10.28 -1.80
C ALA A 204 -0.67 -9.49 -1.64
N HIS A 205 -1.34 -9.61 -0.50
CA HIS A 205 -2.54 -8.86 -0.14
C HIS A 205 -2.26 -7.35 -0.04
N GLU A 206 -1.25 -6.94 0.71
CA GLU A 206 -0.86 -5.53 0.85
C GLU A 206 -0.37 -4.95 -0.48
N LEU A 207 0.27 -5.77 -1.30
CA LEU A 207 0.66 -5.37 -2.65
C LEU A 207 -0.58 -5.12 -3.53
N ALA A 208 -1.69 -5.88 -3.38
CA ALA A 208 -2.95 -5.57 -4.07
C ALA A 208 -3.47 -4.18 -3.73
N HIS A 209 -3.45 -3.83 -2.44
CA HIS A 209 -3.81 -2.49 -2.01
C HIS A 209 -2.89 -1.43 -2.63
N LEU A 210 -1.60 -1.66 -2.66
CA LEU A 210 -0.65 -0.75 -3.32
C LEU A 210 -0.94 -0.58 -4.83
N LEU A 211 -1.51 -1.60 -5.46
CA LEU A 211 -1.94 -1.56 -6.87
C LEU A 211 -3.31 -0.90 -7.07
N GLY A 212 -3.91 -0.35 -6.02
CA GLY A 212 -5.15 0.41 -6.07
C GLY A 212 -6.41 -0.38 -5.71
N ILE A 213 -6.30 -1.64 -5.30
CA ILE A 213 -7.46 -2.44 -4.86
C ILE A 213 -7.86 -1.98 -3.47
N THR A 214 -9.09 -1.48 -3.32
CA THR A 214 -9.61 -0.99 -2.04
C THR A 214 -10.45 -2.00 -1.29
N SER A 215 -10.96 -3.02 -1.98
CA SER A 215 -11.78 -4.09 -1.40
C SER A 215 -10.90 -5.17 -0.80
N GLU A 216 -11.10 -5.48 0.49
CA GLU A 216 -10.44 -6.57 1.20
C GLU A 216 -10.69 -7.93 0.53
N ALA A 217 -11.92 -8.18 0.10
CA ALA A 217 -12.28 -9.42 -0.58
C ALA A 217 -11.53 -9.59 -1.91
N GLU A 218 -11.39 -8.50 -2.67
CA GLU A 218 -10.61 -8.52 -3.90
C GLU A 218 -9.11 -8.66 -3.62
N ALA A 219 -8.58 -7.98 -2.60
CA ALA A 219 -7.17 -8.09 -2.22
C ALA A 219 -6.82 -9.53 -1.81
N ASN A 220 -7.68 -10.18 -1.01
CA ASN A 220 -7.55 -11.60 -0.68
C ASN A 220 -7.60 -12.49 -1.92
N PHE A 221 -8.53 -12.23 -2.84
CA PHE A 221 -8.63 -12.97 -4.09
C PHE A 221 -7.36 -12.85 -4.94
N TYR A 222 -6.81 -11.64 -5.08
CA TYR A 222 -5.58 -11.43 -5.84
C TYR A 222 -4.37 -12.08 -5.16
N ALA A 223 -4.26 -11.98 -3.83
CA ALA A 223 -3.22 -12.66 -3.07
C ALA A 223 -3.27 -14.19 -3.28
N TYR A 224 -4.47 -14.77 -3.19
CA TYR A 224 -4.70 -16.16 -3.50
C TYR A 224 -4.25 -16.52 -4.93
N GLN A 225 -4.66 -15.74 -5.93
CA GLN A 225 -4.31 -16.00 -7.33
C GLN A 225 -2.79 -15.93 -7.58
N VAL A 226 -2.10 -15.01 -6.93
CA VAL A 226 -0.65 -14.85 -7.07
C VAL A 226 0.09 -15.97 -6.37
N CYS A 227 -0.22 -16.21 -5.09
CA CYS A 227 0.52 -17.16 -4.27
C CYS A 227 0.31 -18.61 -4.71
N THR A 228 -0.94 -19.02 -5.02
CA THR A 228 -1.25 -20.42 -5.40
C THR A 228 -0.66 -20.82 -6.74
N ARG A 229 -0.30 -19.89 -7.62
CA ARG A 229 0.37 -20.14 -8.89
C ARG A 229 1.88 -20.14 -8.81
N SER A 230 2.47 -19.74 -7.68
CA SER A 230 3.93 -19.76 -7.52
C SER A 230 4.49 -21.18 -7.60
N GLN A 231 5.68 -21.31 -8.18
CA GLN A 231 6.44 -22.56 -8.18
C GLN A 231 7.13 -22.84 -6.83
N VAL A 232 7.23 -21.81 -5.98
CA VAL A 232 7.79 -21.91 -4.64
C VAL A 232 6.75 -22.52 -3.71
N LYS A 233 7.08 -23.66 -3.09
CA LYS A 233 6.13 -24.45 -2.28
C LYS A 233 5.62 -23.68 -1.07
N GLU A 234 6.50 -22.96 -0.41
CA GLU A 234 6.20 -22.15 0.78
C GLU A 234 5.19 -21.03 0.45
N ILE A 235 5.39 -20.36 -0.67
CA ILE A 235 4.48 -19.29 -1.15
C ILE A 235 3.14 -19.89 -1.55
N ARG A 236 3.16 -21.01 -2.26
CA ARG A 236 1.94 -21.69 -2.69
C ARG A 236 1.12 -22.19 -1.52
N PHE A 237 1.75 -22.80 -0.53
CA PHE A 237 1.06 -23.22 0.70
C PHE A 237 0.47 -22.01 1.44
N SER A 238 1.22 -20.93 1.62
CA SER A 238 0.74 -19.69 2.21
C SER A 238 -0.54 -19.19 1.53
N GLY A 239 -0.60 -19.23 0.20
CA GLY A 239 -1.78 -18.80 -0.56
C GLY A 239 -3.03 -19.66 -0.37
N TYR A 240 -2.89 -20.94 -0.01
CA TYR A 240 -4.02 -21.81 0.34
C TYR A 240 -4.37 -21.73 1.83
N PHE A 241 -3.42 -21.39 2.67
CA PHE A 241 -3.56 -21.40 4.13
C PHE A 241 -4.19 -20.13 4.69
N SER A 242 -4.16 -19.03 3.98
CA SER A 242 -4.58 -17.68 4.41
C SER A 242 -6.08 -17.45 4.31
#